data_60d37a9babfdfb75f5d4a371276d9a1e
#
_entry.id   60d37a9babfdfb75f5d4a371276d9a1e
#
_cell.length_a   1.000
_cell.length_b   1.000
_cell.length_c   1.000
_cell.angle_alpha   90.00
_cell.angle_beta   90.00
_cell.angle_gamma   90.00
#
_symmetry.space_group_name_H-M   'P 1'
#
loop_
_entity.id
_entity.type
_entity.pdbx_description
1 polymer ?
#
loop_
_entity_poly.entity_id
_entity_poly.type
_entity_poly.pdbx_seq_one_letter_code
_entity_poly.pdbx_strand_id
1 'polypeptide(L)'
;MHYIFEVTLSPGYSAEAYAEAWIRASEIIQRAPGAQGTRLHRKIGDPTRLLAIATWESKSARDAMESRLPQQVMDIIAEQTPHVEITLLGEFEAPEWEVVPEA
;
A
#
# COMPACT_ATOMS: atom_id res chain seq x y z
N MET A 1 -12.50 5.12 0.24
CA MET A 1 -11.95 4.34 -0.87
C MET A 1 -10.71 3.60 -0.40
N HIS A 2 -10.56 2.35 -0.81
CA HIS A 2 -9.42 1.52 -0.47
C HIS A 2 -8.64 1.16 -1.72
N TYR A 3 -7.34 1.41 -1.69
CA TYR A 3 -6.42 1.03 -2.75
C TYR A 3 -5.61 -0.18 -2.24
N ILE A 4 -5.76 -1.32 -2.92
CA ILE A 4 -5.26 -2.60 -2.42
C ILE A 4 -4.31 -3.23 -3.43
N PHE A 5 -3.11 -3.57 -2.99
CA PHE A 5 -2.16 -4.30 -3.81
C PHE A 5 -1.43 -5.39 -3.01
N GLU A 6 -0.99 -6.40 -3.73
CA GLU A 6 -0.18 -7.48 -3.20
C GLU A 6 1.28 -7.27 -3.57
N VAL A 7 2.18 -7.60 -2.65
CA VAL A 7 3.62 -7.55 -2.87
C VAL A 7 4.15 -8.97 -2.84
N THR A 8 4.85 -9.38 -3.89
CA THR A 8 5.58 -10.64 -3.94
C THR A 8 7.06 -10.34 -3.81
N LEU A 9 7.70 -10.91 -2.78
CA LEU A 9 9.13 -10.71 -2.50
C LEU A 9 9.97 -11.67 -3.34
N SER A 10 11.07 -11.17 -3.92
CA SER A 10 12.04 -12.02 -4.59
C SER A 10 12.72 -12.97 -3.60
N PRO A 11 13.20 -14.15 -4.06
CA PRO A 11 13.94 -15.06 -3.19
C PRO A 11 15.08 -14.35 -2.47
N GLY A 12 15.16 -14.54 -1.15
CA GLY A 12 16.19 -13.92 -0.32
C GLY A 12 15.96 -12.49 0.11
N TYR A 13 14.89 -11.83 -0.38
CA TYR A 13 14.54 -10.49 0.06
C TYR A 13 13.52 -10.58 1.20
N SER A 14 13.80 -9.90 2.31
CA SER A 14 12.96 -10.01 3.51
C SER A 14 11.76 -9.05 3.49
N ALA A 15 10.70 -9.48 4.16
CA ALA A 15 9.53 -8.61 4.38
C ALA A 15 9.91 -7.35 5.16
N GLU A 16 10.81 -7.48 6.13
CA GLU A 16 11.30 -6.36 6.94
C GLU A 16 12.02 -5.31 6.09
N ALA A 17 12.82 -5.74 5.13
CA ALA A 17 13.52 -4.82 4.23
C ALA A 17 12.55 -4.04 3.34
N TYR A 18 11.54 -4.72 2.81
CA TYR A 18 10.49 -4.04 2.05
C TYR A 18 9.68 -3.10 2.94
N ALA A 19 9.28 -3.56 4.13
CA ALA A 19 8.46 -2.78 5.06
C ALA A 19 9.16 -1.47 5.47
N GLU A 20 10.47 -1.49 5.66
CA GLU A 20 11.24 -0.29 6.00
C GLU A 20 11.13 0.76 4.89
N ALA A 21 11.30 0.35 3.63
CA ALA A 21 11.16 1.25 2.48
C ALA A 21 9.70 1.72 2.32
N TRP A 22 8.74 0.79 2.48
CA TRP A 22 7.31 1.10 2.41
C TRP A 22 6.90 2.13 3.46
N ILE A 23 7.41 2.02 4.70
CA ILE A 23 7.15 3.00 5.76
C ILE A 23 7.67 4.37 5.36
N ARG A 24 8.92 4.47 4.89
CA ARG A 24 9.51 5.75 4.48
C ARG A 24 8.70 6.42 3.38
N ALA A 25 8.32 5.69 2.36
CA ALA A 25 7.49 6.21 1.27
C ALA A 25 6.11 6.61 1.76
N SER A 26 5.48 5.76 2.58
CA SER A 26 4.12 5.97 3.08
C SER A 26 4.02 7.19 4.00
N GLU A 27 5.01 7.45 4.84
CA GLU A 27 5.02 8.63 5.70
C GLU A 27 4.95 9.92 4.86
N ILE A 28 5.62 9.95 3.73
CA ILE A 28 5.58 11.09 2.81
C ILE A 28 4.22 11.17 2.12
N ILE A 29 3.72 10.06 1.60
CA ILE A 29 2.43 9.98 0.90
C ILE A 29 1.28 10.40 1.82
N GLN A 30 1.33 10.04 3.10
CA GLN A 30 0.29 10.37 4.08
C GLN A 30 0.16 11.87 4.38
N ARG A 31 1.07 12.70 3.88
CA ARG A 31 0.96 14.17 3.97
C ARG A 31 0.00 14.73 2.90
N ALA A 32 -0.38 13.93 1.91
CA ALA A 32 -1.26 14.37 0.85
C ALA A 32 -2.70 14.57 1.36
N PRO A 33 -3.43 15.57 0.84
CA PRO A 33 -4.84 15.76 1.20
C PRO A 33 -5.67 14.51 0.90
N GLY A 34 -6.50 14.10 1.86
CA GLY A 34 -7.39 12.95 1.71
C GLY A 34 -6.79 11.61 2.09
N ALA A 35 -5.51 11.55 2.45
CA ALA A 35 -4.90 10.33 2.95
C ALA A 35 -5.46 9.97 4.33
N GLN A 36 -5.89 8.71 4.51
CA GLN A 36 -6.55 8.23 5.73
C GLN A 36 -5.88 6.99 6.31
N GLY A 37 -4.60 6.83 6.07
CA GLY A 37 -3.82 5.73 6.60
C GLY A 37 -3.56 4.62 5.60
N THR A 38 -2.53 3.84 5.88
CA THR A 38 -2.15 2.70 5.06
C THR A 38 -1.62 1.61 5.97
N ARG A 39 -1.79 0.35 5.57
CA ARG A 39 -1.44 -0.82 6.36
C ARG A 39 -0.79 -1.87 5.49
N LEU A 40 0.24 -2.51 6.02
CA LEU A 40 0.95 -3.59 5.35
C LEU A 40 0.82 -4.86 6.19
N HIS A 41 0.31 -5.93 5.58
CA HIS A 41 0.00 -7.19 6.25
C HIS A 41 0.86 -8.32 5.70
N ARG A 42 1.32 -9.21 6.58
CA ARG A 42 1.92 -10.47 6.16
C ARG A 42 0.82 -11.45 5.77
N LYS A 43 1.06 -12.22 4.71
CA LYS A 43 0.14 -13.30 4.35
C LYS A 43 0.37 -14.50 5.27
N ILE A 44 -0.70 -14.99 5.90
CA ILE A 44 -0.61 -16.20 6.72
C ILE A 44 -0.26 -17.39 5.82
N GLY A 45 0.81 -18.11 6.19
CA GLY A 45 1.23 -19.31 5.48
C GLY A 45 2.13 -19.06 4.26
N ASP A 46 2.43 -17.81 3.92
CA ASP A 46 3.31 -17.48 2.80
C ASP A 46 4.22 -16.28 3.15
N PRO A 47 5.46 -16.55 3.58
CA PRO A 47 6.37 -15.48 3.98
C PRO A 47 6.88 -14.63 2.82
N THR A 48 6.58 -15.00 1.57
CA THR A 48 7.00 -14.25 0.38
C THR A 48 5.99 -13.21 -0.07
N ARG A 49 4.85 -13.10 0.60
CA ARG A 49 3.77 -12.21 0.19
C ARG A 49 3.30 -11.29 1.30
N LEU A 50 3.00 -10.05 0.88
CA LEU A 50 2.42 -9.03 1.74
C LEU A 50 1.19 -8.43 1.05
N LEU A 51 0.29 -7.86 1.83
CA LEU A 51 -0.87 -7.13 1.33
C LEU A 51 -0.82 -5.71 1.85
N ALA A 52 -0.92 -4.74 0.96
CA ALA A 52 -1.00 -3.33 1.32
C ALA A 52 -2.41 -2.79 1.07
N ILE A 53 -2.95 -2.10 2.07
CA ILE A 53 -4.28 -1.48 2.00
C ILE A 53 -4.11 -0.01 2.38
N ALA A 54 -4.31 0.88 1.41
CA ALA A 54 -4.32 2.31 1.65
C ALA A 54 -5.75 2.83 1.61
N THR A 55 -6.11 3.66 2.57
CA THR A 55 -7.43 4.27 2.65
C THR A 55 -7.33 5.75 2.27
N TRP A 56 -8.26 6.20 1.44
CA TRP A 56 -8.35 7.57 0.93
C TRP A 56 -9.76 8.10 1.07
N GLU A 57 -9.87 9.41 1.26
CA GLU A 57 -11.17 10.08 1.28
C GLU A 57 -11.96 9.80 0.00
N SER A 58 -11.28 9.80 -1.16
CA SER A 58 -11.88 9.55 -2.46
C SER A 58 -10.84 9.06 -3.47
N LYS A 59 -11.31 8.49 -4.58
CA LYS A 59 -10.45 8.17 -5.71
C LYS A 59 -9.74 9.42 -6.26
N SER A 60 -10.45 10.55 -6.34
CA SER A 60 -9.86 11.78 -6.86
C SER A 60 -8.73 12.31 -5.97
N ALA A 61 -8.83 12.15 -4.65
CA ALA A 61 -7.75 12.52 -3.72
C ALA A 61 -6.51 11.66 -3.97
N ARG A 62 -6.69 10.35 -4.12
CA ARG A 62 -5.58 9.45 -4.42
C ARG A 62 -4.95 9.75 -5.78
N ASP A 63 -5.77 9.97 -6.81
CA ASP A 63 -5.28 10.29 -8.15
C ASP A 63 -4.49 11.60 -8.16
N ALA A 64 -4.93 12.59 -7.42
CA ALA A 64 -4.21 13.86 -7.25
C ALA A 64 -2.84 13.66 -6.59
N MET A 65 -2.76 12.81 -5.58
CA MET A 65 -1.48 12.45 -4.95
C MET A 65 -0.55 11.78 -5.95
N GLU A 66 -1.03 10.79 -6.69
CA GLU A 66 -0.23 10.06 -7.66
C GLU A 66 0.32 10.97 -8.76
N SER A 67 -0.46 11.94 -9.20
CA SER A 67 -0.02 12.90 -10.22
C SER A 67 1.06 13.87 -9.72
N ARG A 68 1.30 13.92 -8.42
CA ARG A 68 2.26 14.84 -7.77
C ARG A 68 3.23 14.11 -6.85
N LEU A 69 3.55 12.85 -7.14
CA LEU A 69 4.48 12.09 -6.32
C LEU A 69 5.82 12.83 -6.19
N PRO A 70 6.29 13.06 -4.95
CA PRO A 70 7.61 13.64 -4.73
C PRO A 70 8.70 12.74 -5.31
N GLN A 71 9.77 13.34 -5.81
CA GLN A 71 10.91 12.58 -6.35
C GLN A 71 11.46 11.59 -5.32
N GLN A 72 11.46 11.96 -4.05
CA GLN A 72 11.92 11.09 -2.96
C GLN A 72 11.12 9.78 -2.89
N VAL A 73 9.81 9.84 -3.10
CA VAL A 73 8.95 8.63 -3.14
C VAL A 73 9.26 7.80 -4.37
N MET A 74 9.40 8.43 -5.53
CA MET A 74 9.75 7.74 -6.77
C MET A 74 11.09 7.02 -6.67
N ASP A 75 12.07 7.63 -6.02
CA ASP A 75 13.38 7.03 -5.78
C ASP A 75 13.29 5.79 -4.88
N ILE A 76 12.49 5.85 -3.83
CA ILE A 76 12.26 4.71 -2.94
C ILE A 76 11.60 3.55 -3.70
N ILE A 77 10.58 3.85 -4.50
CA ILE A 77 9.90 2.83 -5.33
C ILE A 77 10.88 2.19 -6.31
N ALA A 78 11.68 2.99 -7.01
CA ALA A 78 12.66 2.51 -7.97
C ALA A 78 13.71 1.60 -7.30
N GLU A 79 14.14 1.94 -6.10
CA GLU A 79 15.08 1.14 -5.31
C GLU A 79 14.51 -0.25 -4.96
N GLN A 80 13.20 -0.36 -4.74
CA GLN A 80 12.54 -1.62 -4.41
C GLN A 80 12.17 -2.47 -5.63
N THR A 81 12.02 -1.87 -6.80
CA THR A 81 11.56 -2.55 -8.02
C THR A 81 12.33 -3.85 -8.35
N PRO A 82 13.67 -3.93 -8.20
CA PRO A 82 14.40 -5.17 -8.46
C PRO A 82 14.10 -6.31 -7.47
N HIS A 83 13.49 -6.01 -6.34
CA HIS A 83 13.33 -6.95 -5.22
C HIS A 83 11.90 -7.43 -5.04
N VAL A 84 10.93 -6.80 -5.66
CA VAL A 84 9.50 -7.11 -5.45
C VAL A 84 8.72 -7.02 -6.75
N GLU A 85 7.60 -7.75 -6.78
CA GLU A 85 6.58 -7.61 -7.81
C GLU A 85 5.31 -7.09 -7.16
N ILE A 86 4.77 -6.02 -7.70
CA ILE A 86 3.54 -5.40 -7.20
C ILE A 86 2.38 -5.81 -8.11
N THR A 87 1.34 -6.38 -7.52
CA THR A 87 0.11 -6.74 -8.22
C THR A 87 -1.03 -5.91 -7.67
N LEU A 88 -1.55 -4.97 -8.46
CA LEU A 88 -2.70 -4.18 -8.07
C LEU A 88 -3.94 -5.08 -8.05
N LEU A 89 -4.60 -5.17 -6.89
CA LEU A 89 -5.88 -5.88 -6.76
C LEU A 89 -7.04 -4.97 -7.13
N GLY A 90 -6.93 -3.70 -6.88
CA GLY A 90 -7.91 -2.72 -7.32
C GLY A 90 -8.17 -1.59 -6.34
N GLU A 91 -9.13 -0.76 -6.71
CA GLU A 91 -9.68 0.30 -5.89
C GLU A 91 -11.10 -0.07 -5.52
N PHE A 92 -11.43 0.00 -4.24
CA PHE A 92 -12.71 -0.43 -3.71
C PHE A 92 -13.35 0.69 -2.91
N GLU A 93 -14.65 0.85 -3.04
CA GLU A 93 -15.41 1.80 -2.25
C GLU A 93 -15.49 1.34 -0.79
N ALA A 94 -15.91 2.23 0.10
CA ALA A 94 -16.23 1.87 1.48
C ALA A 94 -17.33 0.79 1.48
N PRO A 95 -17.41 -0.05 2.52
CA PRO A 95 -18.39 -1.14 2.53
C PRO A 95 -19.82 -0.59 2.43
N GLU A 96 -20.60 -1.17 1.54
CA GLU A 96 -22.01 -0.85 1.35
C GLU A 96 -22.90 -1.80 2.17
N TRP A 97 -22.46 -3.03 2.35
CA TRP A 97 -23.15 -4.03 3.16
C TRP A 97 -22.24 -4.50 4.27
N GLU A 98 -22.78 -4.59 5.48
CA GLU A 98 -22.00 -4.98 6.63
C GLU A 98 -22.86 -5.77 7.60
N VAL A 99 -22.31 -6.84 8.14
CA VAL A 99 -22.89 -7.61 9.21
C VAL A 99 -21.83 -7.73 10.31
N VAL A 100 -22.19 -7.41 11.53
CA VAL A 100 -21.28 -7.50 12.68
C VAL A 100 -21.85 -8.49 13.71
N PRO A 101 -20.98 -9.08 14.55
CA PRO A 101 -21.46 -9.93 15.63
C PRO A 101 -22.39 -9.17 16.57
N GLU A 102 -23.39 -9.85 17.11
CA GLU A 102 -24.23 -9.30 18.16
C GLU A 102 -23.42 -9.17 19.46
N ALA A 103 -23.70 -8.13 20.22
CA ALA A 103 -23.00 -7.86 21.48
C ALA A 103 -23.34 -8.90 22.57
#